data_73a3173e8899bff4adec884430333a6e
#
_entry.id   73a3173e8899bff4adec884430333a6e
#
_cell.length_a   1.000
_cell.length_b   1.000
_cell.length_c   1.000
_cell.angle_alpha   90.00
_cell.angle_beta   90.00
_cell.angle_gamma   90.00
#
_symmetry.space_group_name_H-M   'P 1'
#
loop_
_entity.id
_entity.type
_entity.pdbx_description
1 polymer ?
#
loop_
_entity_poly.entity_id
_entity_poly.type
_entity_poly.pdbx_seq_one_letter_code
_entity_poly.pdbx_strand_id
1 'polypeptide(L)'
;DLLAGRKVVIFGLPGAYTGKCSTAHVPSFMRTADAFKQKGVDAVICLSVNDPFVMAAWSKDTGAGDAGIMMLGDASAEFTKGIGMDFDAPPVGFVSRSKRYSMLVDDGVVTILNEEGSPGECEISAGETLLATL
;
A
#
# COMPACT_ATOMS: atom_id res chain seq x y z
N ASP A 1 -11.57 14.82 0.46
CA ASP A 1 -11.34 13.56 1.15
C ASP A 1 -11.26 12.40 0.15
N LEU A 2 -10.16 11.62 0.22
CA LEU A 2 -9.89 10.52 -0.71
C LEU A 2 -10.83 9.33 -0.52
N LEU A 3 -11.42 9.17 0.67
CA LEU A 3 -12.15 7.96 1.04
C LEU A 3 -13.67 8.13 1.04
N ALA A 4 -14.17 9.34 1.27
CA ALA A 4 -15.62 9.56 1.43
C ALA A 4 -16.39 9.25 0.14
N GLY A 5 -17.40 8.39 0.24
CA GLY A 5 -18.24 7.99 -0.88
C GLY A 5 -17.52 7.20 -1.96
N ARG A 6 -16.33 6.67 -1.68
CA ARG A 6 -15.49 5.99 -2.67
C ARG A 6 -15.10 4.60 -2.19
N LYS A 7 -14.85 3.72 -3.15
CA LYS A 7 -14.28 2.40 -2.90
C LYS A 7 -12.80 2.45 -3.26
N VAL A 8 -11.94 2.30 -2.26
CA VAL A 8 -10.49 2.52 -2.41
C VAL A 8 -9.72 1.29 -1.91
N VAL A 9 -8.75 0.86 -2.70
CA VAL A 9 -7.77 -0.14 -2.29
C VAL A 9 -6.55 0.60 -1.77
N ILE A 10 -6.12 0.27 -0.54
CA ILE A 10 -4.89 0.80 0.05
C ILE A 10 -3.98 -0.36 0.38
N PHE A 11 -2.72 -0.29 -0.04
CA PHE A 11 -1.72 -1.21 0.44
C PHE A 11 -0.55 -0.44 1.05
N GLY A 12 -0.12 -0.90 2.21
CA GLY A 12 0.98 -0.32 2.97
C GLY A 12 2.18 -1.25 2.99
N LEU A 13 3.37 -0.66 3.11
CA LEU A 13 4.60 -1.42 3.07
C LEU A 13 5.71 -0.69 3.84
N PRO A 14 6.79 -1.42 4.24
CA PRO A 14 7.83 -0.86 5.12
C PRO A 14 8.61 0.32 4.55
N GLY A 15 8.74 0.44 3.24
CA GLY A 15 9.44 1.60 2.69
C GLY A 15 9.71 1.52 1.21
N ALA A 16 9.76 2.71 0.58
CA ALA A 16 10.19 2.87 -0.79
C ALA A 16 11.61 2.33 -0.96
N TYR A 17 11.87 1.72 -2.11
CA TYR A 17 13.19 1.17 -2.49
C TYR A 17 13.66 0.00 -1.62
N THR A 18 12.84 -0.52 -0.73
CA THR A 18 13.22 -1.67 0.08
C THR A 18 12.77 -2.98 -0.57
N GLY A 19 13.51 -4.05 -0.35
CA GLY A 19 13.29 -5.43 -0.77
C GLY A 19 12.00 -5.74 -1.53
N LYS A 20 11.12 -6.49 -0.90
CA LYS A 20 9.86 -6.94 -1.52
C LYS A 20 8.86 -5.82 -1.80
N CYS A 21 9.03 -4.64 -1.22
CA CYS A 21 8.22 -3.48 -1.56
C CYS A 21 8.36 -3.16 -3.05
N SER A 22 9.61 -3.14 -3.55
CA SER A 22 9.91 -2.85 -4.96
C SER A 22 9.77 -4.08 -5.88
N THR A 23 10.09 -5.29 -5.39
CA THR A 23 10.18 -6.47 -6.25
C THR A 23 8.92 -7.32 -6.29
N ALA A 24 8.03 -7.20 -5.32
CA ALA A 24 6.83 -8.04 -5.23
C ALA A 24 5.54 -7.27 -4.96
N HIS A 25 5.49 -6.44 -3.91
CA HIS A 25 4.23 -5.83 -3.47
C HIS A 25 3.70 -4.80 -4.48
N VAL A 26 4.49 -3.79 -4.83
CA VAL A 26 4.08 -2.80 -5.84
C VAL A 26 3.78 -3.46 -7.18
N PRO A 27 4.65 -4.34 -7.71
CA PRO A 27 4.33 -5.03 -8.97
C PRO A 27 3.02 -5.83 -8.94
N SER A 28 2.66 -6.42 -7.79
CA SER A 28 1.41 -7.17 -7.69
C SER A 28 0.18 -6.28 -7.92
N PHE A 29 0.22 -5.04 -7.44
CA PHE A 29 -0.86 -4.09 -7.65
C PHE A 29 -0.80 -3.42 -9.03
N MET A 30 0.39 -3.27 -9.61
CA MET A 30 0.51 -2.81 -11.01
C MET A 30 -0.16 -3.80 -11.97
N ARG A 31 0.01 -5.10 -11.74
CA ARG A 31 -0.61 -6.15 -12.57
C ARG A 31 -2.13 -6.18 -12.43
N THR A 32 -2.66 -5.78 -11.28
CA THR A 32 -4.08 -5.94 -10.95
C THR A 32 -4.86 -4.63 -10.96
N ALA A 33 -4.21 -3.49 -11.20
CA ALA A 33 -4.85 -2.17 -11.11
C ALA A 33 -6.08 -2.04 -12.01
N ASP A 34 -6.00 -2.48 -13.27
CA ASP A 34 -7.13 -2.41 -14.19
C ASP A 34 -8.28 -3.32 -13.76
N ALA A 35 -7.96 -4.52 -13.25
CA ALA A 35 -8.97 -5.45 -12.77
C ALA A 35 -9.72 -4.88 -11.56
N PHE A 36 -9.04 -4.17 -10.67
CA PHE A 36 -9.69 -3.47 -9.56
C PHE A 36 -10.67 -2.42 -10.06
N LYS A 37 -10.29 -1.64 -11.07
CA LYS A 37 -11.21 -0.65 -11.67
C LYS A 37 -12.45 -1.31 -12.22
N GLN A 38 -12.31 -2.46 -12.88
CA GLN A 38 -13.44 -3.22 -13.42
C GLN A 38 -14.37 -3.74 -12.31
N LYS A 39 -13.87 -3.89 -11.10
CA LYS A 39 -14.65 -4.29 -9.92
C LYS A 39 -15.28 -3.11 -9.19
N GLY A 40 -15.19 -1.90 -9.74
CA GLY A 40 -15.77 -0.71 -9.14
C GLY A 40 -14.89 0.03 -8.15
N VAL A 41 -13.59 -0.29 -8.11
CA VAL A 41 -12.64 0.40 -7.24
C VAL A 41 -12.29 1.75 -7.88
N ASP A 42 -12.45 2.81 -7.11
CA ASP A 42 -12.23 4.19 -7.58
C ASP A 42 -10.76 4.60 -7.60
N ALA A 43 -9.96 4.05 -6.68
CA ALA A 43 -8.53 4.36 -6.58
C ALA A 43 -7.75 3.21 -5.95
N VAL A 44 -6.49 3.06 -6.36
CA VAL A 44 -5.52 2.17 -5.74
C VAL A 44 -4.39 3.03 -5.20
N ILE A 45 -4.15 2.95 -3.90
CA ILE A 45 -3.20 3.80 -3.18
C ILE A 45 -2.13 2.93 -2.54
N CYS A 46 -0.86 3.30 -2.77
CA CYS A 46 0.29 2.77 -2.04
C CYS A 46 0.68 3.76 -0.96
N LEU A 47 0.78 3.31 0.29
CA LEU A 47 1.13 4.13 1.43
C LEU A 47 2.42 3.65 2.08
N SER A 48 3.33 4.58 2.35
CA SER A 48 4.58 4.27 3.03
C SER A 48 4.98 5.42 3.95
N VAL A 49 5.70 5.10 5.03
CA VAL A 49 6.25 6.11 5.93
C VAL A 49 7.54 6.65 5.30
N ASN A 50 7.37 7.46 4.28
CA ASN A 50 8.42 8.15 3.54
C ASN A 50 7.90 9.54 3.20
N ASP A 51 8.80 10.44 2.81
CA ASP A 51 8.38 11.78 2.39
C ASP A 51 7.83 11.77 0.95
N PRO A 52 7.09 12.81 0.54
CA PRO A 52 6.48 12.84 -0.78
C PRO A 52 7.49 12.88 -1.93
N PHE A 53 8.69 13.41 -1.71
CA PHE A 53 9.71 13.45 -2.76
C PHE A 53 10.24 12.05 -3.05
N VAL A 54 10.49 11.26 -2.01
CA VAL A 54 10.91 9.86 -2.17
C VAL A 54 9.81 9.06 -2.85
N MET A 55 8.56 9.26 -2.45
CA MET A 55 7.42 8.55 -3.06
C MET A 55 7.25 8.91 -4.53
N ALA A 56 7.44 10.17 -4.90
CA ALA A 56 7.36 10.59 -6.29
C ALA A 56 8.46 9.94 -7.14
N ALA A 57 9.69 9.91 -6.63
CA ALA A 57 10.81 9.26 -7.32
C ALA A 57 10.58 7.76 -7.47
N TRP A 58 10.09 7.12 -6.42
CA TRP A 58 9.83 5.68 -6.44
C TRP A 58 8.68 5.33 -7.39
N SER A 59 7.64 6.17 -7.44
CA SER A 59 6.56 6.02 -8.41
C SER A 59 7.07 6.00 -9.85
N LYS A 60 8.00 6.91 -10.15
CA LYS A 60 8.62 7.00 -11.47
C LYS A 60 9.50 5.80 -11.76
N ASP A 61 10.35 5.41 -10.82
CA ASP A 61 11.30 4.30 -11.01
C ASP A 61 10.60 2.95 -11.15
N THR A 62 9.48 2.75 -10.46
CA THR A 62 8.70 1.50 -10.55
C THR A 62 7.70 1.50 -11.70
N GLY A 63 7.33 2.67 -12.21
CA GLY A 63 6.25 2.80 -13.18
C GLY A 63 4.86 2.73 -12.56
N ALA A 64 4.76 2.77 -11.23
CA ALA A 64 3.48 2.61 -10.53
C ALA A 64 2.48 3.71 -10.86
N GLY A 65 2.94 4.95 -10.96
CA GLY A 65 2.07 6.07 -11.33
C GLY A 65 1.44 5.88 -12.70
N ASP A 66 2.22 5.42 -13.67
CA ASP A 66 1.73 5.13 -15.03
C ASP A 66 0.76 3.95 -15.04
N ALA A 67 0.90 3.03 -14.08
CA ALA A 67 -0.03 1.91 -13.94
C ALA A 67 -1.32 2.29 -13.21
N GLY A 68 -1.46 3.55 -12.79
CA GLY A 68 -2.67 4.04 -12.12
C GLY A 68 -2.66 3.94 -10.62
N ILE A 69 -1.51 3.74 -9.99
CA ILE A 69 -1.37 3.68 -8.54
C ILE A 69 -0.97 5.05 -8.01
N MET A 70 -1.70 5.56 -7.01
CA MET A 70 -1.36 6.79 -6.31
C MET A 70 -0.39 6.47 -5.18
N MET A 71 0.83 7.03 -5.24
CA MET A 71 1.86 6.81 -4.23
C MET A 71 1.83 7.93 -3.22
N LEU A 72 1.44 7.63 -1.98
CA LEU A 72 1.33 8.62 -0.91
C LEU A 72 2.36 8.38 0.20
N GLY A 73 2.95 9.47 0.69
CA GLY A 73 3.87 9.45 1.81
C GLY A 73 3.18 9.80 3.11
N ASP A 74 3.33 8.93 4.11
CA ASP A 74 2.87 9.17 5.49
C ASP A 74 4.10 9.46 6.34
N ALA A 75 4.76 10.60 6.08
CA ALA A 75 6.10 10.90 6.58
C ALA A 75 6.20 10.88 8.10
N SER A 76 5.16 11.32 8.82
CA SER A 76 5.12 11.33 10.28
C SER A 76 4.49 10.05 10.87
N ALA A 77 4.13 9.09 10.03
CA ALA A 77 3.46 7.86 10.42
C ALA A 77 2.10 8.07 11.12
N GLU A 78 1.48 9.22 10.91
CA GLU A 78 0.24 9.57 11.58
C GLU A 78 -0.90 8.62 11.20
N PHE A 79 -1.11 8.39 9.90
CA PHE A 79 -2.11 7.46 9.43
C PHE A 79 -1.76 6.02 9.80
N THR A 80 -0.50 5.63 9.60
CA THR A 80 -0.02 4.28 9.88
C THR A 80 -0.21 3.90 11.35
N LYS A 81 0.12 4.80 12.28
CA LYS A 81 -0.12 4.60 13.70
C LYS A 81 -1.62 4.61 14.03
N GLY A 82 -2.38 5.47 13.39
CA GLY A 82 -3.82 5.58 13.61
C GLY A 82 -4.57 4.30 13.29
N ILE A 83 -4.11 3.50 12.34
CA ILE A 83 -4.72 2.20 11.99
C ILE A 83 -4.02 1.02 12.66
N GLY A 84 -3.01 1.26 13.51
CA GLY A 84 -2.32 0.21 14.25
C GLY A 84 -1.36 -0.62 13.42
N MET A 85 -0.84 -0.08 12.30
CA MET A 85 0.01 -0.81 11.35
C MET A 85 1.48 -0.40 11.41
N ASP A 86 1.89 0.31 12.45
CA ASP A 86 3.29 0.72 12.61
C ASP A 86 4.14 -0.36 13.27
N PHE A 87 5.45 -0.35 12.95
CA PHE A 87 6.43 -1.22 13.59
C PHE A 87 7.82 -0.59 13.52
N ASP A 88 8.74 -1.13 14.33
CA ASP A 88 10.13 -0.72 14.37
C ASP A 88 11.04 -1.90 14.03
N ALA A 89 12.11 -1.64 13.29
CA ALA A 89 13.19 -2.59 13.02
C ALA A 89 14.52 -1.84 13.02
N PRO A 90 15.02 -1.41 14.21
CA PRO A 90 16.21 -0.57 14.30
C PRO A 90 17.46 -1.10 13.59
N PRO A 91 17.72 -2.44 13.56
CA PRO A 91 18.91 -2.95 12.86
C PRO A 91 18.98 -2.60 11.39
N VAL A 92 17.83 -2.36 10.73
CA VAL A 92 17.79 -1.94 9.33
C VAL A 92 17.38 -0.47 9.18
N GLY A 93 17.37 0.29 10.27
CA GLY A 93 17.08 1.71 10.24
C GLY A 93 15.60 2.06 10.17
N PHE A 94 14.72 1.13 10.48
CA PHE A 94 13.27 1.38 10.45
C PHE A 94 12.76 1.82 11.82
N VAL A 95 12.16 3.00 11.85
CA VAL A 95 11.49 3.54 13.04
C VAL A 95 10.11 4.04 12.59
N SER A 96 9.06 3.57 13.25
CA SER A 96 7.67 3.91 12.94
C SER A 96 7.34 3.68 11.45
N ARG A 97 7.76 2.54 10.90
CA ARG A 97 7.45 2.17 9.52
C ARG A 97 6.14 1.39 9.47
N SER A 98 5.58 1.25 8.26
CA SER A 98 4.34 0.50 8.06
C SER A 98 4.60 -0.98 7.99
N LYS A 99 3.75 -1.78 8.64
CA LYS A 99 3.64 -3.21 8.35
C LYS A 99 3.17 -3.39 6.91
N ARG A 100 3.33 -4.61 6.38
CA ARG A 100 2.87 -4.92 5.03
C ARG A 100 1.43 -5.42 5.08
N TYR A 101 0.55 -4.73 4.37
CA TYR A 101 -0.87 -5.07 4.35
C TYR A 101 -1.51 -4.61 3.05
N SER A 102 -2.73 -5.12 2.78
CA SER A 102 -3.63 -4.52 1.80
C SER A 102 -5.02 -4.48 2.39
N MET A 103 -5.83 -3.51 1.97
CA MET A 103 -7.19 -3.38 2.48
C MET A 103 -8.11 -2.77 1.44
N LEU A 104 -9.39 -3.09 1.58
CA LEU A 104 -10.46 -2.42 0.83
C LEU A 104 -11.20 -1.51 1.79
N VAL A 105 -11.34 -0.25 1.40
CA VAL A 105 -12.05 0.77 2.18
C VAL A 105 -13.25 1.22 1.35
N ASP A 106 -14.44 1.06 1.91
CA ASP A 106 -15.70 1.46 1.27
C ASP A 106 -16.33 2.57 2.08
N ASP A 107 -16.40 3.77 1.51
CA ASP A 107 -16.91 4.98 2.15
C ASP A 107 -16.30 5.21 3.54
N GLY A 108 -14.98 5.11 3.64
CA GLY A 108 -14.25 5.34 4.88
C GLY A 108 -14.23 4.17 5.87
N VAL A 109 -14.86 3.03 5.52
CA VAL A 109 -14.92 1.85 6.39
C VAL A 109 -14.06 0.74 5.79
N VAL A 110 -13.13 0.19 6.58
CA VAL A 110 -12.32 -0.97 6.16
C VAL A 110 -13.20 -2.21 6.15
N THR A 111 -13.44 -2.77 4.97
CA THR A 111 -14.27 -3.97 4.81
C THR A 111 -13.45 -5.25 4.66
N ILE A 112 -12.22 -5.14 4.16
CA ILE A 112 -11.28 -6.26 4.03
C ILE A 112 -9.91 -5.77 4.47
N LEU A 113 -9.22 -6.55 5.32
CA LEU A 113 -7.85 -6.27 5.73
C LEU A 113 -7.04 -7.56 5.65
N ASN A 114 -5.98 -7.53 4.85
CA ASN A 114 -5.02 -8.62 4.71
C ASN A 114 -3.66 -8.15 5.23
N GLU A 115 -3.34 -8.50 6.46
CA GLU A 115 -2.07 -8.16 7.09
C GLU A 115 -1.12 -9.34 6.98
N GLU A 116 0.12 -9.11 6.47
CA GLU A 116 1.15 -10.16 6.43
C GLU A 116 1.61 -10.51 7.84
N GLY A 117 2.02 -11.77 8.02
CA GLY A 117 2.58 -12.23 9.28
C GLY A 117 3.94 -11.63 9.59
N SER A 118 4.67 -11.19 8.56
CA SER A 118 5.99 -10.57 8.68
C SER A 118 6.17 -9.52 7.58
N PRO A 119 6.86 -8.38 7.86
CA PRO A 119 7.12 -7.37 6.83
C PRO A 119 7.94 -7.88 5.64
N GLY A 120 8.68 -8.97 5.81
CA GLY A 120 9.46 -9.59 4.73
C GLY A 120 8.65 -10.50 3.81
N GLU A 121 7.39 -10.78 4.13
CA GLU A 121 6.52 -11.62 3.32
C GLU A 121 5.61 -10.77 2.43
N CYS A 122 5.24 -11.30 1.26
CA CYS A 122 4.27 -10.68 0.36
C CYS A 122 3.48 -11.77 -0.35
N GLU A 123 2.44 -12.27 0.31
CA GLU A 123 1.52 -13.30 -0.21
C GLU A 123 0.08 -12.87 -0.01
N ILE A 124 -0.39 -12.85 1.25
CA ILE A 124 -1.80 -12.53 1.54
C ILE A 124 -2.14 -11.05 1.31
N SER A 125 -1.14 -10.16 1.34
CA SER A 125 -1.33 -8.74 1.06
C SER A 125 -1.15 -8.38 -0.42
N ALA A 126 -0.81 -9.35 -1.28
CA ALA A 126 -0.60 -9.10 -2.70
C ALA A 126 -1.90 -8.68 -3.40
N GLY A 127 -1.75 -7.97 -4.52
CA GLY A 127 -2.90 -7.49 -5.31
C GLY A 127 -3.81 -8.62 -5.78
N GLU A 128 -3.22 -9.72 -6.26
CA GLU A 128 -3.99 -10.89 -6.69
C GLU A 128 -4.84 -11.49 -5.57
N THR A 129 -4.29 -11.53 -4.35
CA THR A 129 -5.01 -12.08 -3.19
C THR A 129 -6.22 -11.24 -2.82
N LEU A 130 -6.06 -9.92 -2.79
CA LEU A 130 -7.18 -9.02 -2.50
C LEU A 130 -8.22 -9.07 -3.61
N LEU A 131 -7.77 -9.04 -4.87
CA LEU A 131 -8.67 -9.09 -6.02
C LEU A 131 -9.55 -10.33 -6.02
N ALA A 132 -9.01 -11.47 -5.60
CA ALA A 132 -9.74 -12.74 -5.56
C ALA A 132 -10.92 -12.72 -4.58
N THR A 133 -10.94 -11.78 -3.62
CA THR A 133 -12.02 -11.66 -2.62
C THR A 133 -13.12 -10.70 -3.02
N LEU A 134 -12.98 -10.04 -4.17
CA LEU A 134 -13.96 -9.05 -4.64
C LEU A 134 -15.01 -9.63 -5.59
#